data_c1d38ac42220a32ba985f8d6c721b4c8
#
_entry.id   c1d38ac42220a32ba985f8d6c721b4c8
#
_cell.length_a   1.000
_cell.length_b   1.000
_cell.length_c   1.000
_cell.angle_alpha   90.00
_cell.angle_beta   90.00
_cell.angle_gamma   90.00
#
_symmetry.space_group_name_H-M   'P 1'
#
loop_
_entity.id
_entity.type
_entity.pdbx_description
1 polymer ?
#
loop_
_entity_poly.entity_id
_entity_poly.type
_entity_poly.pdbx_seq_one_letter_code
_entity_poly.pdbx_strand_id
1 'polypeptide(L)'
;YTLAFHDSADLPAGQVGAAVGWALANVDSVDIDVKGIGGHGAYPQATKDPIVLASAIVMKLQTLASRETNPLDPVVVTVGSFHAGAKHNVISDDAKLQLTVRSYSDETRNRLLDGIRRIARGEAIASGLPDPLMPVVTVKEPHTRATWNSPEFTQTAVADLKAQMGEANVVVTPSV
;
A
#
# COMPACT_ATOMS: atom_id res chain seq x y z
N TYR A 1 19.57 4.73 -23.21
CA TYR A 1 18.10 4.68 -23.09
C TYR A 1 17.67 3.23 -22.96
N THR A 2 16.61 2.98 -22.19
CA THR A 2 16.00 1.65 -22.05
C THR A 2 14.52 1.79 -22.36
N LEU A 3 13.97 0.85 -23.14
CA LEU A 3 12.55 0.69 -23.36
C LEU A 3 12.12 -0.64 -22.77
N ALA A 4 11.04 -0.62 -21.97
CA ALA A 4 10.45 -1.82 -21.40
C ALA A 4 8.93 -1.79 -21.63
N PHE A 5 8.33 -2.96 -21.79
CA PHE A 5 6.90 -3.14 -21.94
C PHE A 5 6.35 -3.86 -20.72
N HIS A 6 5.15 -3.43 -20.32
CA HIS A 6 4.34 -4.08 -19.29
C HIS A 6 2.99 -4.45 -19.89
N ASP A 7 2.46 -5.61 -19.57
CA ASP A 7 1.10 -5.98 -19.97
C ASP A 7 0.06 -5.12 -19.25
N SER A 8 -1.05 -4.81 -19.91
CA SER A 8 -2.16 -4.06 -19.34
C SER A 8 -3.48 -4.68 -19.74
N ALA A 9 -4.32 -4.97 -18.74
CA ALA A 9 -5.69 -5.46 -18.99
C ALA A 9 -6.65 -4.35 -19.47
N ASP A 10 -6.24 -3.08 -19.36
CA ASP A 10 -7.06 -1.93 -19.71
C ASP A 10 -6.98 -1.55 -21.19
N LEU A 11 -6.04 -2.17 -21.93
CA LEU A 11 -5.86 -1.92 -23.34
C LEU A 11 -6.27 -3.15 -24.18
N PRO A 12 -7.02 -2.93 -25.28
CA PRO A 12 -7.28 -4.00 -26.23
C PRO A 12 -6.00 -4.57 -26.84
N ALA A 13 -6.02 -5.87 -27.17
CA ALA A 13 -4.90 -6.48 -27.89
C ALA A 13 -4.60 -5.73 -29.21
N GLY A 14 -3.33 -5.50 -29.48
CA GLY A 14 -2.87 -4.73 -30.63
C GLY A 14 -2.69 -3.23 -30.36
N GLN A 15 -3.03 -2.75 -29.17
CA GLN A 15 -2.75 -1.38 -28.73
C GLN A 15 -1.56 -1.30 -27.78
N VAL A 16 -0.89 -0.16 -27.80
CA VAL A 16 0.19 0.20 -26.89
C VAL A 16 -0.13 1.50 -26.18
N GLY A 17 -0.02 1.51 -24.85
CA GLY A 17 -0.15 2.71 -24.03
C GLY A 17 1.21 3.27 -23.62
N ALA A 18 1.33 4.59 -23.60
CA ALA A 18 2.51 5.28 -23.07
C ALA A 18 2.09 6.42 -22.14
N ALA A 19 2.74 6.55 -21.00
CA ALA A 19 2.59 7.69 -20.11
C ALA A 19 3.84 8.56 -20.17
N VAL A 20 3.66 9.86 -20.30
CA VAL A 20 4.74 10.85 -20.20
C VAL A 20 4.90 11.25 -18.75
N GLY A 21 6.11 11.16 -18.19
CA GLY A 21 6.33 11.44 -16.77
C GLY A 21 6.08 10.20 -15.90
N TRP A 22 5.34 10.32 -14.81
CA TRP A 22 5.03 9.20 -13.93
C TRP A 22 4.14 8.17 -14.63
N ALA A 23 4.64 6.95 -14.78
CA ALA A 23 3.94 5.84 -15.43
C ALA A 23 3.42 4.79 -14.44
N LEU A 24 4.24 4.43 -13.45
CA LEU A 24 3.90 3.44 -12.43
C LEU A 24 4.30 3.95 -11.06
N ALA A 25 3.42 3.77 -10.08
CA ALA A 25 3.72 4.07 -8.68
C ALA A 25 4.79 3.12 -8.12
N ASN A 26 5.48 3.55 -7.04
CA ASN A 26 6.27 2.63 -6.23
C ASN A 26 5.38 1.54 -5.62
N VAL A 27 5.98 0.47 -5.16
CA VAL A 27 5.27 -0.60 -4.42
C VAL A 27 6.06 -0.98 -3.19
N ASP A 28 5.44 -0.79 -2.03
CA ASP A 28 5.92 -1.32 -0.76
C ASP A 28 4.97 -2.40 -0.25
N SER A 29 5.53 -3.51 0.20
CA SER A 29 4.81 -4.53 0.96
C SER A 29 5.12 -4.35 2.44
N VAL A 30 4.08 -4.19 3.25
CA VAL A 30 4.22 -3.93 4.69
C VAL A 30 3.43 -4.97 5.47
N ASP A 31 4.09 -5.62 6.42
CA ASP A 31 3.44 -6.50 7.39
C ASP A 31 3.32 -5.77 8.74
N ILE A 32 2.18 -5.94 9.43
CA ILE A 32 1.99 -5.49 10.80
C ILE A 32 1.63 -6.72 11.64
N ASP A 33 2.52 -7.09 12.54
CA ASP A 33 2.29 -8.12 13.53
C ASP A 33 1.74 -7.46 14.80
N VAL A 34 0.49 -7.76 15.13
CA VAL A 34 -0.23 -7.22 16.29
C VAL A 34 -0.30 -8.30 17.35
N LYS A 35 0.36 -8.09 18.48
CA LYS A 35 0.28 -8.99 19.62
C LYS A 35 -0.89 -8.60 20.52
N GLY A 36 -1.41 -9.60 21.24
CA GLY A 36 -2.45 -9.44 22.24
C GLY A 36 -2.17 -10.28 23.48
N ILE A 37 -3.17 -10.39 24.34
CA ILE A 37 -3.22 -11.33 25.46
C ILE A 37 -4.50 -12.10 25.28
N GLY A 38 -4.39 -13.34 24.81
CA GLY A 38 -5.51 -14.20 24.52
C GLY A 38 -6.20 -14.74 25.77
N GLY A 39 -7.33 -15.41 25.55
CA GLY A 39 -8.08 -16.01 26.63
C GLY A 39 -9.47 -16.47 26.23
N HIS A 40 -10.29 -16.77 27.25
CA HIS A 40 -11.65 -17.23 27.03
C HIS A 40 -12.55 -16.06 26.59
N GLY A 41 -13.29 -16.22 25.50
CA GLY A 41 -14.13 -15.16 24.91
C GLY A 41 -15.20 -14.57 25.84
N ALA A 42 -15.59 -15.29 26.90
CA ALA A 42 -16.52 -14.79 27.92
C ALA A 42 -15.86 -13.92 29.01
N TYR A 43 -14.53 -13.83 29.02
CA TYR A 43 -13.77 -13.04 30.01
C TYR A 43 -12.87 -11.98 29.32
N PRO A 44 -13.42 -11.12 28.47
CA PRO A 44 -12.62 -10.15 27.70
C PRO A 44 -11.84 -9.15 28.57
N GLN A 45 -12.32 -8.86 29.78
CA GLN A 45 -11.65 -7.98 30.73
C GLN A 45 -10.28 -8.50 31.21
N ALA A 46 -10.02 -9.80 31.08
CA ALA A 46 -8.74 -10.43 31.43
C ALA A 46 -7.77 -10.52 30.24
N THR A 47 -8.13 -9.94 29.10
CA THR A 47 -7.41 -10.08 27.82
C THR A 47 -7.02 -8.73 27.22
N LYS A 48 -6.22 -8.78 26.16
CA LYS A 48 -6.01 -7.68 25.21
C LYS A 48 -6.29 -8.23 23.83
N ASP A 49 -7.45 -7.92 23.28
CA ASP A 49 -7.95 -8.52 22.04
C ASP A 49 -7.21 -7.94 20.81
N PRO A 50 -6.38 -8.75 20.12
CA PRO A 50 -5.64 -8.30 18.96
C PRO A 50 -6.53 -8.09 17.74
N ILE A 51 -7.71 -8.72 17.67
CA ILE A 51 -8.67 -8.52 16.57
C ILE A 51 -9.26 -7.11 16.65
N VAL A 52 -9.68 -6.69 17.85
CA VAL A 52 -10.20 -5.34 18.06
C VAL A 52 -9.14 -4.30 17.78
N LEU A 53 -7.91 -4.49 18.29
CA LEU A 53 -6.79 -3.59 18.06
C LEU A 53 -6.43 -3.50 16.56
N ALA A 54 -6.28 -4.64 15.88
CA ALA A 54 -5.95 -4.67 14.46
C ALA A 54 -7.05 -4.01 13.61
N SER A 55 -8.33 -4.18 13.99
CA SER A 55 -9.45 -3.51 13.33
C SER A 55 -9.39 -1.99 13.49
N ALA A 56 -9.06 -1.49 14.68
CA ALA A 56 -8.85 -0.06 14.92
C ALA A 56 -7.69 0.49 14.08
N ILE A 57 -6.58 -0.24 14.00
CA ILE A 57 -5.44 0.10 13.14
C ILE A 57 -5.89 0.20 11.68
N VAL A 58 -6.61 -0.81 11.13
CA VAL A 58 -7.10 -0.81 9.75
C VAL A 58 -7.94 0.42 9.46
N MET A 59 -8.87 0.75 10.33
CA MET A 59 -9.73 1.93 10.18
C MET A 59 -8.93 3.23 10.23
N LYS A 60 -7.98 3.35 11.15
CA LYS A 60 -7.16 4.55 11.30
C LYS A 60 -6.18 4.74 10.16
N LEU A 61 -5.64 3.67 9.59
CA LEU A 61 -4.75 3.74 8.43
C LEU A 61 -5.38 4.45 7.22
N GLN A 62 -6.71 4.39 7.07
CA GLN A 62 -7.41 5.09 5.99
C GLN A 62 -7.23 6.61 6.06
N THR A 63 -6.93 7.16 7.24
CA THR A 63 -6.71 8.61 7.39
C THR A 63 -5.39 9.07 6.77
N LEU A 64 -4.43 8.20 6.53
CA LEU A 64 -3.19 8.55 5.84
C LEU A 64 -3.46 9.09 4.43
N ALA A 65 -4.31 8.41 3.67
CA ALA A 65 -4.72 8.88 2.35
C ALA A 65 -5.75 10.01 2.44
N SER A 66 -6.77 9.87 3.30
CA SER A 66 -7.92 10.77 3.27
C SER A 66 -7.74 12.07 4.06
N ARG A 67 -6.77 12.17 4.99
CA ARG A 67 -6.60 13.31 5.91
C ARG A 67 -5.17 13.83 6.05
N GLU A 68 -4.17 13.00 5.71
CA GLU A 68 -2.77 13.34 5.93
C GLU A 68 -1.97 13.48 4.63
N THR A 69 -2.60 13.21 3.48
CA THR A 69 -1.99 13.38 2.15
C THR A 69 -2.72 14.49 1.40
N ASN A 70 -1.96 15.29 0.66
CA ASN A 70 -2.53 16.28 -0.24
C ASN A 70 -3.42 15.57 -1.27
N PRO A 71 -4.67 16.00 -1.49
CA PRO A 71 -5.56 15.37 -2.47
C PRO A 71 -5.03 15.30 -3.92
N LEU A 72 -4.02 16.12 -4.25
CA LEU A 72 -3.36 16.11 -5.55
C LEU A 72 -2.19 15.10 -5.62
N ASP A 73 -1.81 14.50 -4.49
CA ASP A 73 -0.76 13.48 -4.43
C ASP A 73 -1.40 12.08 -4.43
N PRO A 74 -1.37 11.34 -5.54
CA PRO A 74 -1.97 10.01 -5.56
C PRO A 74 -1.23 9.05 -4.64
N VAL A 75 -1.94 8.44 -3.72
CA VAL A 75 -1.41 7.42 -2.80
C VAL A 75 -2.37 6.26 -2.65
N VAL A 76 -1.82 5.09 -2.34
CA VAL A 76 -2.61 3.89 -1.98
C VAL A 76 -2.10 3.34 -0.66
N VAL A 77 -3.02 3.09 0.27
CA VAL A 77 -2.78 2.33 1.51
C VAL A 77 -3.89 1.30 1.60
N THR A 78 -3.59 0.07 1.18
CA THR A 78 -4.58 -1.01 1.19
C THR A 78 -4.13 -2.12 2.12
N VAL A 79 -4.99 -2.50 3.07
CA VAL A 79 -4.84 -3.74 3.84
C VAL A 79 -5.46 -4.86 3.01
N GLY A 80 -4.61 -5.64 2.35
CA GLY A 80 -5.03 -6.73 1.46
C GLY A 80 -5.27 -8.05 2.18
N SER A 81 -4.76 -8.19 3.43
CA SER A 81 -4.88 -9.41 4.20
C SER A 81 -4.99 -9.09 5.68
N PHE A 82 -5.92 -9.79 6.37
CA PHE A 82 -6.12 -9.73 7.80
C PHE A 82 -6.35 -11.16 8.30
N HIS A 83 -5.42 -11.69 9.09
CA HIS A 83 -5.51 -13.01 9.68
C HIS A 83 -5.49 -12.93 11.19
N ALA A 84 -6.50 -13.48 11.85
CA ALA A 84 -6.58 -13.57 13.31
C ALA A 84 -7.63 -14.59 13.76
N GLY A 85 -7.43 -15.14 14.94
CA GLY A 85 -8.39 -16.05 15.59
C GLY A 85 -8.53 -17.41 14.91
N ALA A 86 -8.93 -18.38 15.70
CA ALA A 86 -9.17 -19.76 15.25
C ALA A 86 -10.56 -20.27 15.63
N LYS A 87 -11.19 -19.71 16.69
CA LYS A 87 -12.44 -20.20 17.23
C LYS A 87 -13.27 -19.07 17.85
N HIS A 88 -14.58 -19.12 17.67
CA HIS A 88 -15.53 -18.07 18.07
C HIS A 88 -15.57 -17.72 19.56
N ASN A 89 -15.13 -18.60 20.44
CA ASN A 89 -15.14 -18.41 21.89
C ASN A 89 -13.75 -18.30 22.52
N VAL A 90 -12.73 -18.03 21.68
CA VAL A 90 -11.34 -17.85 22.11
C VAL A 90 -10.83 -16.54 21.55
N ILE A 91 -10.34 -15.66 22.43
CA ILE A 91 -9.58 -14.47 22.02
C ILE A 91 -8.15 -14.93 21.72
N SER A 92 -7.67 -14.63 20.52
CA SER A 92 -6.32 -15.03 20.08
C SER A 92 -5.21 -14.22 20.74
N ASP A 93 -3.97 -14.69 20.60
CA ASP A 93 -2.78 -13.99 21.10
C ASP A 93 -2.20 -13.02 20.05
N ASP A 94 -2.66 -13.11 18.81
CA ASP A 94 -2.14 -12.29 17.72
C ASP A 94 -3.14 -12.04 16.60
N ALA A 95 -2.82 -11.03 15.79
CA ALA A 95 -3.39 -10.76 14.48
C ALA A 95 -2.27 -10.31 13.54
N LYS A 96 -2.41 -10.60 12.26
CA LYS A 96 -1.48 -10.18 11.21
C LYS A 96 -2.20 -9.42 10.11
N LEU A 97 -1.66 -8.24 9.77
CA LEU A 97 -2.09 -7.43 8.63
C LEU A 97 -1.01 -7.43 7.57
N GLN A 98 -1.42 -7.47 6.30
CA GLN A 98 -0.51 -7.29 5.17
C GLN A 98 -1.05 -6.20 4.26
N LEU A 99 -0.18 -5.24 3.95
CA LEU A 99 -0.54 -4.04 3.21
C LEU A 99 0.25 -3.92 1.92
N THR A 100 -0.36 -3.29 0.92
CA THR A 100 0.36 -2.64 -0.18
C THR A 100 0.26 -1.13 -0.02
N VAL A 101 1.40 -0.45 -0.16
CA VAL A 101 1.51 1.01 -0.08
C VAL A 101 2.10 1.51 -1.38
N ARG A 102 1.50 2.57 -1.97
CA ARG A 102 1.95 3.14 -3.23
C ARG A 102 1.99 4.65 -3.19
N SER A 103 2.98 5.22 -3.85
CA SER A 103 3.16 6.66 -4.05
C SER A 103 4.11 6.91 -5.23
N TYR A 104 4.38 8.17 -5.55
CA TYR A 104 5.24 8.53 -6.68
C TYR A 104 6.53 9.22 -6.26
N SER A 105 6.70 9.57 -4.99
CA SER A 105 7.93 10.17 -4.47
C SER A 105 8.43 9.47 -3.22
N ASP A 106 9.75 9.50 -3.00
CA ASP A 106 10.38 8.97 -1.79
C ASP A 106 9.93 9.73 -0.53
N GLU A 107 9.64 11.03 -0.64
CA GLU A 107 9.12 11.84 0.46
C GLU A 107 7.74 11.35 0.91
N THR A 108 6.80 11.19 -0.02
CA THR A 108 5.46 10.68 0.26
C THR A 108 5.51 9.24 0.77
N ARG A 109 6.36 8.39 0.19
CA ARG A 109 6.61 7.03 0.66
C ARG A 109 7.02 7.01 2.13
N ASN A 110 8.03 7.76 2.50
CA ASN A 110 8.55 7.79 3.86
C ASN A 110 7.49 8.30 4.85
N ARG A 111 6.77 9.37 4.48
CA ARG A 111 5.65 9.89 5.28
C ARG A 111 4.56 8.84 5.54
N LEU A 112 4.18 8.05 4.53
CA LEU A 112 3.19 6.97 4.67
C LEU A 112 3.71 5.86 5.59
N LEU A 113 4.95 5.40 5.39
CA LEU A 113 5.55 4.35 6.22
C LEU A 113 5.69 4.77 7.68
N ASP A 114 6.09 6.01 7.95
CA ASP A 114 6.17 6.55 9.31
C ASP A 114 4.77 6.75 9.92
N GLY A 115 3.79 7.16 9.10
CA GLY A 115 2.39 7.22 9.49
C GLY A 115 1.83 5.87 9.90
N ILE A 116 2.15 4.79 9.17
CA ILE A 116 1.75 3.42 9.50
C ILE A 116 2.33 3.01 10.86
N ARG A 117 3.62 3.24 11.09
CA ARG A 117 4.27 2.92 12.38
C ARG A 117 3.65 3.70 13.54
N ARG A 118 3.43 4.99 13.34
CA ARG A 118 2.82 5.89 14.32
C ARG A 118 1.40 5.45 14.68
N ILE A 119 0.58 5.12 13.68
CA ILE A 119 -0.80 4.67 13.89
C ILE A 119 -0.83 3.34 14.62
N ALA A 120 -0.07 2.34 14.18
CA ALA A 120 -0.03 1.04 14.82
C ALA A 120 0.36 1.15 16.31
N ARG A 121 1.38 1.94 16.62
CA ARG A 121 1.80 2.20 18.01
C ARG A 121 0.74 3.01 18.78
N GLY A 122 0.16 4.04 18.17
CA GLY A 122 -0.84 4.89 18.83
C GLY A 122 -2.11 4.13 19.22
N GLU A 123 -2.63 3.28 18.35
CA GLU A 123 -3.80 2.44 18.64
C GLU A 123 -3.50 1.39 19.72
N ALA A 124 -2.27 0.84 19.73
CA ALA A 124 -1.83 -0.09 20.78
C ALA A 124 -1.78 0.59 22.15
N ILE A 125 -1.25 1.82 22.22
CA ILE A 125 -1.25 2.62 23.46
C ILE A 125 -2.69 2.92 23.90
N ALA A 126 -3.55 3.35 22.99
CA ALA A 126 -4.95 3.62 23.28
C ALA A 126 -5.71 2.38 23.79
N SER A 127 -5.34 1.19 23.32
CA SER A 127 -5.88 -0.10 23.78
C SER A 127 -5.28 -0.56 25.11
N GLY A 128 -4.33 0.17 25.68
CA GLY A 128 -3.64 -0.20 26.93
C GLY A 128 -2.77 -1.45 26.79
N LEU A 129 -2.16 -1.65 25.62
CA LEU A 129 -1.23 -2.73 25.39
C LEU A 129 0.10 -2.42 26.10
N PRO A 130 0.73 -3.37 26.82
CA PRO A 130 2.02 -3.13 27.46
C PRO A 130 3.16 -3.05 26.42
N ASP A 131 4.20 -2.28 26.72
CA ASP A 131 5.32 -2.01 25.81
C ASP A 131 5.94 -3.25 25.14
N PRO A 132 6.14 -4.41 25.83
CA PRO A 132 6.71 -5.59 25.18
C PRO A 132 5.83 -6.20 24.06
N LEU A 133 4.55 -5.82 23.99
CA LEU A 133 3.59 -6.34 23.02
C LEU A 133 3.24 -5.32 21.93
N MET A 134 3.97 -4.20 21.86
CA MET A 134 3.70 -3.19 20.81
C MET A 134 3.79 -3.80 19.41
N PRO A 135 2.92 -3.38 18.48
CA PRO A 135 2.91 -3.89 17.11
C PRO A 135 4.26 -3.72 16.42
N VAL A 136 4.66 -4.72 15.65
CA VAL A 136 5.87 -4.69 14.84
C VAL A 136 5.48 -4.42 13.40
N VAL A 137 6.00 -3.33 12.83
CA VAL A 137 5.79 -2.97 11.42
C VAL A 137 7.05 -3.30 10.63
N THR A 138 6.93 -4.24 9.70
CA THR A 138 8.02 -4.69 8.83
C THR A 138 7.76 -4.25 7.40
N VAL A 139 8.66 -3.45 6.84
CA VAL A 139 8.66 -3.10 5.41
C VAL A 139 9.56 -4.09 4.69
N LYS A 140 9.04 -4.75 3.66
CA LYS A 140 9.81 -5.72 2.87
C LYS A 140 10.71 -5.00 1.88
N GLU A 141 11.98 -5.40 1.86
CA GLU A 141 12.97 -4.90 0.89
C GLU A 141 13.45 -6.05 -0.02
N PRO A 142 13.82 -5.77 -1.28
CA PRO A 142 13.77 -4.45 -1.93
C PRO A 142 12.34 -4.04 -2.31
N HIS A 143 12.03 -2.73 -2.23
CA HIS A 143 10.81 -2.18 -2.77
C HIS A 143 10.95 -1.86 -4.27
N THR A 144 9.84 -1.81 -5.00
CA THR A 144 9.83 -1.36 -6.39
C THR A 144 9.69 0.16 -6.43
N ARG A 145 10.63 0.85 -7.09
CA ARG A 145 10.57 2.30 -7.26
C ARG A 145 9.51 2.73 -8.26
N ALA A 146 9.01 3.94 -8.11
CA ALA A 146 8.14 4.56 -9.11
C ALA A 146 8.87 4.72 -10.44
N THR A 147 8.15 4.48 -11.53
CA THR A 147 8.71 4.57 -12.88
C THR A 147 8.43 5.96 -13.46
N TRP A 148 9.50 6.67 -13.79
CA TRP A 148 9.45 7.94 -14.48
C TRP A 148 9.91 7.78 -15.92
N ASN A 149 9.04 8.10 -16.86
CA ASN A 149 9.34 8.14 -18.28
C ASN A 149 9.82 9.54 -18.69
N SER A 150 11.03 9.64 -19.25
CA SER A 150 11.54 10.90 -19.79
C SER A 150 10.59 11.47 -20.84
N PRO A 151 10.10 12.72 -20.70
CA PRO A 151 9.15 13.27 -21.64
C PRO A 151 9.68 13.30 -23.08
N GLU A 152 10.90 13.73 -23.29
CA GLU A 152 11.52 13.84 -24.62
C GLU A 152 11.65 12.46 -25.28
N PHE A 153 12.19 11.47 -24.57
CA PHE A 153 12.34 10.12 -25.11
C PHE A 153 10.98 9.46 -25.34
N THR A 154 10.03 9.64 -24.43
CA THR A 154 8.69 9.07 -24.59
C THR A 154 7.95 9.62 -25.81
N GLN A 155 8.05 10.93 -26.06
CA GLN A 155 7.45 11.56 -27.25
C GLN A 155 8.05 10.98 -28.52
N THR A 156 9.38 10.80 -28.58
CA THR A 156 10.04 10.16 -29.72
C THR A 156 9.57 8.73 -29.93
N ALA A 157 9.56 7.93 -28.86
CA ALA A 157 9.10 6.53 -28.92
C ALA A 157 7.63 6.42 -29.34
N VAL A 158 6.77 7.30 -28.85
CA VAL A 158 5.35 7.38 -29.25
C VAL A 158 5.21 7.70 -30.72
N ALA A 159 5.99 8.65 -31.26
CA ALA A 159 5.95 8.99 -32.68
C ALA A 159 6.37 7.81 -33.56
N ASP A 160 7.42 7.09 -33.17
CA ASP A 160 7.90 5.89 -33.87
C ASP A 160 6.86 4.75 -33.80
N LEU A 161 6.26 4.51 -32.64
CA LEU A 161 5.21 3.50 -32.49
C LEU A 161 3.97 3.83 -33.34
N LYS A 162 3.53 5.10 -33.38
CA LYS A 162 2.44 5.56 -34.24
C LYS A 162 2.73 5.34 -35.72
N ALA A 163 3.95 5.62 -36.15
CA ALA A 163 4.38 5.39 -37.52
C ALA A 163 4.37 3.93 -37.91
N GLN A 164 4.68 3.00 -36.97
CA GLN A 164 4.76 1.55 -37.21
C GLN A 164 3.39 0.86 -37.08
N MET A 165 2.61 1.24 -36.07
CA MET A 165 1.38 0.54 -35.68
C MET A 165 0.10 1.25 -36.14
N GLY A 166 0.23 2.52 -36.58
CA GLY A 166 -0.91 3.41 -36.87
C GLY A 166 -1.37 4.18 -35.63
N GLU A 167 -1.83 5.41 -35.85
CA GLU A 167 -2.16 6.36 -34.78
C GLU A 167 -3.23 5.86 -33.80
N ALA A 168 -4.24 5.12 -34.33
CA ALA A 168 -5.33 4.59 -33.52
C ALA A 168 -4.90 3.49 -32.54
N ASN A 169 -3.73 2.90 -32.75
CA ASN A 169 -3.22 1.79 -31.92
C ASN A 169 -2.23 2.25 -30.84
N VAL A 170 -1.96 3.55 -30.75
CA VAL A 170 -1.06 4.11 -29.73
C VAL A 170 -1.81 5.13 -28.87
N VAL A 171 -2.04 4.75 -27.61
CA VAL A 171 -2.75 5.58 -26.62
C VAL A 171 -1.73 6.29 -25.74
N VAL A 172 -1.79 7.61 -25.67
CA VAL A 172 -0.98 8.39 -24.72
C VAL A 172 -1.86 8.69 -23.52
N THR A 173 -1.52 8.10 -22.39
CA THR A 173 -2.22 8.36 -21.13
C THR A 173 -1.62 9.60 -20.45
N PRO A 174 -2.44 10.44 -19.78
CA PRO A 174 -1.91 11.49 -18.93
C PRO A 174 -1.01 10.88 -17.85
N SER A 175 0.02 11.62 -17.45
CA SER A 175 0.77 11.27 -16.22
C SER A 175 -0.17 11.34 -15.03
N VAL A 176 -0.04 10.40 -14.12
CA VAL A 176 -0.80 10.37 -12.88
C VAL A 176 -0.33 11.46 -11.94
#